data_e58c6c8547ac26b479317d5ed6469a66
#
_entry.id   e58c6c8547ac26b479317d5ed6469a66
#
_cell.length_a   1.000
_cell.length_b   1.000
_cell.length_c   1.000
_cell.angle_alpha   90.00
_cell.angle_beta   90.00
_cell.angle_gamma   90.00
#
_symmetry.space_group_name_H-M   'P 1'
#
loop_
_entity.id
_entity.type
_entity.pdbx_description
1 polymer ?
#
loop_
_entity_poly.entity_id
_entity_poly.type
_entity_poly.pdbx_seq_one_letter_code
_entity_poly.pdbx_strand_id
1 'polypeptide(L)'
;VTTDKHKNGILGTLLAAFATRSIINTTNRFIYPFAPVISRGLGVPLTAVTSVIALNQATALIGIFTSSIGDHTGYKRMMLAGLVILIFGMVLVGFLPLYLSFVVAMFLCGLGKNFFDPAIQAYVGTRVSYKRRGLVVGILEISWAAATLAGIPLAGWIISKMGWQAPFLVLAASGLICLWLVAVYIEDDSRMEAVSGGMKFSIKLNRLMTSMAPLFKNPRALGAMGFAFFVSFANDNLFVIYGAWLENLFDFSVVDLGLGTAVIGVGELCGSMGTALLADRFGLKRSVCCGLLLSGLSYLFIPVSEFSMWAALGALFLIFFSFEFTIVSFISMCTELIPGARATMMSLFFGAAGLGRVAGAFFGGIVWHAMGINVVCYSSFIFSLAGLACLFWGTKKWHPQQQSLDHGKK
;
A
#
# COMPACT_ATOMS: atom_id res chain seq x y z
N VAL A 1 31.28 20.91 16.78
CA VAL A 1 30.02 21.69 16.75
C VAL A 1 29.23 21.46 15.44
N THR A 2 29.88 21.04 14.35
CA THR A 2 29.22 20.79 13.04
C THR A 2 28.53 19.40 12.95
N THR A 3 28.94 18.41 13.73
CA THR A 3 28.39 17.05 13.71
C THR A 3 27.02 16.91 14.40
N ASP A 4 26.71 17.74 15.40
CA ASP A 4 25.44 17.68 16.13
C ASP A 4 24.28 18.37 15.38
N LYS A 5 24.54 19.45 14.66
CA LYS A 5 23.52 20.10 13.83
C LYS A 5 23.05 19.20 12.67
N HIS A 6 23.95 18.38 12.13
CA HIS A 6 23.62 17.46 11.03
C HIS A 6 22.83 16.24 11.53
N LYS A 7 23.10 15.75 12.74
CA LYS A 7 22.35 14.65 13.39
C LYS A 7 20.91 15.05 13.72
N ASN A 8 20.71 16.26 14.27
CA ASN A 8 19.38 16.77 14.60
C ASN A 8 18.55 17.06 13.34
N GLY A 9 19.18 17.43 12.21
CA GLY A 9 18.53 17.60 10.93
C GLY A 9 17.97 16.29 10.36
N ILE A 10 18.73 15.20 10.41
CA ILE A 10 18.31 13.90 9.88
C ILE A 10 17.16 13.30 10.70
N LEU A 11 17.21 13.39 12.03
CA LEU A 11 16.15 12.90 12.90
C LEU A 11 14.85 13.66 12.67
N GLY A 12 14.90 14.99 12.59
CA GLY A 12 13.74 15.82 12.28
C GLY A 12 13.11 15.49 10.93
N THR A 13 13.94 15.29 9.90
CA THR A 13 13.50 14.84 8.56
C THR A 13 12.79 13.48 8.62
N LEU A 14 13.35 12.51 9.36
CA LEU A 14 12.76 11.18 9.50
C LEU A 14 11.42 11.22 10.24
N LEU A 15 11.34 11.97 11.34
CA LEU A 15 10.11 12.13 12.10
C LEU A 15 9.01 12.82 11.28
N ALA A 16 9.37 13.89 10.57
CA ALA A 16 8.45 14.58 9.66
C ALA A 16 7.95 13.65 8.55
N ALA A 17 8.84 12.88 7.93
CA ALA A 17 8.49 11.93 6.88
C ALA A 17 7.60 10.79 7.41
N PHE A 18 7.93 10.22 8.57
CA PHE A 18 7.16 9.17 9.21
C PHE A 18 5.75 9.64 9.60
N ALA A 19 5.64 10.79 10.27
CA ALA A 19 4.36 11.36 10.67
C ALA A 19 3.48 11.66 9.45
N THR A 20 4.06 12.27 8.41
CA THR A 20 3.36 12.58 7.18
C THR A 20 2.87 11.32 6.48
N ARG A 21 3.73 10.31 6.35
CA ARG A 21 3.35 9.02 5.74
C ARG A 21 2.26 8.31 6.53
N SER A 22 2.30 8.37 7.87
CA SER A 22 1.26 7.80 8.73
C SER A 22 -0.10 8.46 8.48
N ILE A 23 -0.15 9.80 8.37
CA ILE A 23 -1.38 10.52 8.04
C ILE A 23 -1.88 10.19 6.63
N ILE A 24 -1.00 10.19 5.63
CA ILE A 24 -1.36 9.81 4.25
C ILE A 24 -1.91 8.38 4.19
N ASN A 25 -1.27 7.43 4.86
CA ASN A 25 -1.73 6.04 4.90
C ASN A 25 -3.06 5.91 5.64
N THR A 26 -3.25 6.61 6.76
CA THR A 26 -4.54 6.65 7.47
C THR A 26 -5.64 7.19 6.55
N THR A 27 -5.38 8.31 5.85
CA THR A 27 -6.32 8.94 4.92
C THR A 27 -6.79 7.99 3.81
N ASN A 28 -5.89 7.15 3.30
CA ASN A 28 -6.25 6.22 2.23
C ASN A 28 -6.86 4.91 2.73
N ARG A 29 -6.67 4.54 4.00
CA ARG A 29 -7.09 3.22 4.53
C ARG A 29 -8.32 3.27 5.43
N PHE A 30 -8.60 4.39 6.13
CA PHE A 30 -9.72 4.44 7.08
C PHE A 30 -11.09 4.21 6.42
N ILE A 31 -11.21 4.45 5.13
CA ILE A 31 -12.46 4.27 4.39
C ILE A 31 -12.90 2.80 4.36
N TYR A 32 -11.95 1.85 4.36
CA TYR A 32 -12.25 0.43 4.23
C TYR A 32 -13.15 -0.10 5.37
N PRO A 33 -12.80 0.02 6.66
CA PRO A 33 -13.67 -0.44 7.74
C PRO A 33 -14.95 0.38 7.85
N PHE A 34 -14.91 1.67 7.51
CA PHE A 34 -16.03 2.59 7.67
C PHE A 34 -16.85 2.78 6.39
N ALA A 35 -16.61 1.98 5.34
CA ALA A 35 -17.39 2.05 4.10
C ALA A 35 -18.92 1.95 4.33
N PRO A 36 -19.46 1.09 5.22
CA PRO A 36 -20.90 1.06 5.51
C PRO A 36 -21.40 2.37 6.14
N VAL A 37 -20.65 2.93 7.07
CA VAL A 37 -20.99 4.19 7.76
C VAL A 37 -21.00 5.36 6.77
N ILE A 38 -20.00 5.43 5.90
CA ILE A 38 -19.89 6.45 4.85
C ILE A 38 -21.02 6.29 3.83
N SER A 39 -21.35 5.06 3.43
CA SER A 39 -22.46 4.73 2.54
C SER A 39 -23.79 5.26 3.08
N ARG A 40 -24.09 4.99 4.35
CA ARG A 40 -25.29 5.53 5.03
C ARG A 40 -25.26 7.05 5.14
N GLY A 41 -24.10 7.62 5.49
CA GLY A 41 -23.93 9.06 5.62
C GLY A 41 -24.10 9.84 4.31
N LEU A 42 -23.73 9.24 3.18
CA LEU A 42 -23.90 9.79 1.83
C LEU A 42 -25.24 9.45 1.20
N GLY A 43 -26.03 8.52 1.79
CA GLY A 43 -27.30 8.04 1.20
C GLY A 43 -27.12 7.25 -0.10
N VAL A 44 -25.99 6.55 -0.27
CA VAL A 44 -25.67 5.77 -1.47
C VAL A 44 -25.46 4.29 -1.12
N PRO A 45 -25.65 3.36 -2.06
CA PRO A 45 -25.36 1.95 -1.80
C PRO A 45 -23.87 1.71 -1.51
N LEU A 46 -23.55 0.65 -0.73
CA LEU A 46 -22.20 0.29 -0.39
C LEU A 46 -21.31 0.08 -1.63
N THR A 47 -21.89 -0.47 -2.71
CA THR A 47 -21.19 -0.65 -4.00
C THR A 47 -20.69 0.65 -4.60
N ALA A 48 -21.37 1.77 -4.38
CA ALA A 48 -20.89 3.09 -4.80
C ALA A 48 -19.62 3.49 -4.04
N VAL A 49 -19.58 3.25 -2.71
CA VAL A 49 -18.39 3.55 -1.89
C VAL A 49 -17.22 2.63 -2.26
N THR A 50 -17.45 1.33 -2.45
CA THR A 50 -16.39 0.38 -2.86
C THR A 50 -15.84 0.69 -4.26
N SER A 51 -16.67 1.19 -5.19
CA SER A 51 -16.22 1.67 -6.49
C SER A 51 -15.32 2.91 -6.38
N VAL A 52 -15.60 3.80 -5.42
CA VAL A 52 -14.74 4.97 -5.15
C VAL A 52 -13.41 4.53 -4.52
N ILE A 53 -13.41 3.50 -3.68
CA ILE A 53 -12.16 2.88 -3.20
C ILE A 53 -11.34 2.33 -4.37
N ALA A 54 -11.97 1.62 -5.31
CA ALA A 54 -11.31 1.15 -6.51
C ALA A 54 -10.74 2.30 -7.36
N LEU A 55 -11.47 3.41 -7.50
CA LEU A 55 -10.99 4.62 -8.18
C LEU A 55 -9.76 5.23 -7.48
N ASN A 56 -9.78 5.29 -6.15
CA ASN A 56 -8.62 5.76 -5.37
C ASN A 56 -7.39 4.88 -5.66
N GLN A 57 -7.53 3.56 -5.66
CA GLN A 57 -6.45 2.62 -6.00
C GLN A 57 -5.99 2.78 -7.46
N ALA A 58 -6.89 3.11 -8.41
CA ALA A 58 -6.52 3.32 -9.81
C ALA A 58 -5.56 4.49 -10.02
N THR A 59 -5.52 5.46 -9.09
CA THR A 59 -4.55 6.56 -9.14
C THR A 59 -3.09 6.09 -9.07
N ALA A 60 -2.83 4.88 -8.53
CA ALA A 60 -1.50 4.29 -8.51
C ALA A 60 -0.91 4.08 -9.92
N LEU A 61 -1.76 3.90 -10.93
CA LEU A 61 -1.33 3.82 -12.34
C LEU A 61 -0.75 5.15 -12.83
N ILE A 62 -1.26 6.27 -12.32
CA ILE A 62 -0.73 7.61 -12.58
C ILE A 62 0.63 7.79 -11.87
N GLY A 63 0.80 7.13 -10.72
CA GLY A 63 2.03 7.15 -9.92
C GLY A 63 3.28 6.70 -10.69
N ILE A 64 3.13 5.85 -11.71
CA ILE A 64 4.24 5.43 -12.58
C ILE A 64 4.89 6.64 -13.29
N PHE A 65 4.09 7.66 -13.58
CA PHE A 65 4.56 8.87 -14.27
C PHE A 65 5.05 9.97 -13.30
N THR A 66 4.60 9.95 -12.05
CA THR A 66 4.91 11.01 -11.07
C THR A 66 6.38 11.04 -10.67
N SER A 67 7.05 9.88 -10.62
CA SER A 67 8.49 9.81 -10.34
C SER A 67 9.34 10.66 -11.28
N SER A 68 8.96 10.71 -12.58
CA SER A 68 9.61 11.55 -13.58
C SER A 68 9.44 13.05 -13.32
N ILE A 69 8.29 13.45 -12.77
CA ILE A 69 8.00 14.85 -12.43
C ILE A 69 8.91 15.29 -11.29
N GLY A 70 9.06 14.45 -10.25
CA GLY A 70 9.91 14.74 -9.08
C GLY A 70 11.38 14.99 -9.42
N ASP A 71 11.93 14.27 -10.41
CA ASP A 71 13.29 14.45 -10.87
C ASP A 71 13.54 15.84 -11.51
N HIS A 72 12.49 16.53 -11.98
CA HIS A 72 12.58 17.84 -12.63
C HIS A 72 12.15 18.99 -11.74
N THR A 73 11.17 18.77 -10.87
CA THR A 73 10.59 19.83 -10.02
C THR A 73 11.21 19.89 -8.63
N GLY A 74 11.99 18.87 -8.26
CA GLY A 74 12.52 18.67 -6.91
C GLY A 74 11.56 17.85 -6.03
N TYR A 75 12.12 16.95 -5.23
CA TYR A 75 11.35 16.02 -4.41
C TYR A 75 10.55 16.72 -3.32
N LYS A 76 11.13 17.75 -2.67
CA LYS A 76 10.42 18.55 -1.65
C LYS A 76 9.17 19.22 -2.22
N ARG A 77 9.27 19.86 -3.38
CA ARG A 77 8.13 20.52 -4.03
C ARG A 77 7.04 19.51 -4.40
N MET A 78 7.45 18.34 -4.86
CA MET A 78 6.52 17.26 -5.19
C MET A 78 5.79 16.74 -3.96
N MET A 79 6.48 16.55 -2.82
CA MET A 79 5.88 16.17 -1.55
C MET A 79 4.86 17.22 -1.07
N LEU A 80 5.22 18.50 -1.12
CA LEU A 80 4.32 19.60 -0.73
C LEU A 80 3.08 19.66 -1.64
N ALA A 81 3.25 19.53 -2.96
CA ALA A 81 2.13 19.49 -3.91
C ALA A 81 1.19 18.31 -3.61
N GLY A 82 1.74 17.11 -3.36
CA GLY A 82 0.95 15.94 -2.97
C GLY A 82 0.13 16.15 -1.71
N LEU A 83 0.72 16.79 -0.68
CA LEU A 83 0.00 17.12 0.55
C LEU A 83 -1.10 18.15 0.32
N VAL A 84 -0.85 19.21 -0.45
CA VAL A 84 -1.87 20.22 -0.79
C VAL A 84 -3.06 19.57 -1.51
N ILE A 85 -2.81 18.70 -2.49
CA ILE A 85 -3.85 17.97 -3.21
C ILE A 85 -4.68 17.10 -2.25
N LEU A 86 -4.02 16.37 -1.34
CA LEU A 86 -4.68 15.53 -0.35
C LEU A 86 -5.52 16.36 0.62
N ILE A 87 -4.97 17.43 1.18
CA ILE A 87 -5.68 18.33 2.12
C ILE A 87 -6.92 18.90 1.45
N PHE A 88 -6.80 19.37 0.21
CA PHE A 88 -7.94 19.90 -0.54
C PHE A 88 -9.05 18.85 -0.70
N GLY A 89 -8.70 17.60 -1.03
CA GLY A 89 -9.66 16.50 -1.09
C GLY A 89 -10.36 16.25 0.25
N MET A 90 -9.62 16.25 1.37
CA MET A 90 -10.19 16.03 2.70
C MET A 90 -11.12 17.17 3.12
N VAL A 91 -10.71 18.43 2.89
CA VAL A 91 -11.52 19.61 3.16
C VAL A 91 -12.82 19.59 2.35
N LEU A 92 -12.74 19.16 1.09
CA LEU A 92 -13.90 19.09 0.19
C LEU A 92 -15.02 18.21 0.75
N VAL A 93 -14.72 16.99 1.21
CA VAL A 93 -15.72 16.09 1.82
C VAL A 93 -16.16 16.60 3.18
N GLY A 94 -15.24 17.15 3.98
CA GLY A 94 -15.55 17.62 5.32
C GLY A 94 -16.60 18.75 5.35
N PHE A 95 -16.58 19.64 4.35
CA PHE A 95 -17.53 20.75 4.25
C PHE A 95 -18.68 20.48 3.27
N LEU A 96 -18.48 19.69 2.25
CA LEU A 96 -19.47 19.33 1.23
C LEU A 96 -19.67 17.82 1.18
N PRO A 97 -20.48 17.24 2.08
CA PRO A 97 -20.67 15.80 2.22
C PRO A 97 -21.60 15.23 1.13
N LEU A 98 -21.22 15.44 -0.13
CA LEU A 98 -21.93 14.93 -1.30
C LEU A 98 -21.15 13.74 -1.90
N TYR A 99 -21.86 12.84 -2.55
CA TYR A 99 -21.22 11.71 -3.23
C TYR A 99 -20.16 12.15 -4.25
N LEU A 100 -20.46 13.19 -5.06
CA LEU A 100 -19.51 13.72 -6.04
C LEU A 100 -18.24 14.29 -5.35
N SER A 101 -18.40 15.01 -4.24
CA SER A 101 -17.28 15.53 -3.46
C SER A 101 -16.42 14.38 -2.92
N PHE A 102 -17.06 13.29 -2.47
CA PHE A 102 -16.36 12.09 -2.00
C PHE A 102 -15.57 11.41 -3.12
N VAL A 103 -16.16 11.28 -4.33
CA VAL A 103 -15.46 10.73 -5.52
C VAL A 103 -14.21 11.55 -5.85
N VAL A 104 -14.37 12.87 -5.96
CA VAL A 104 -13.27 13.80 -6.27
C VAL A 104 -12.21 13.76 -5.18
N ALA A 105 -12.61 13.78 -3.91
CA ALA A 105 -11.70 13.76 -2.78
C ALA A 105 -10.86 12.49 -2.74
N MET A 106 -11.47 11.32 -2.94
CA MET A 106 -10.75 10.04 -2.94
C MET A 106 -9.77 9.94 -4.10
N PHE A 107 -10.13 10.44 -5.26
CA PHE A 107 -9.22 10.56 -6.40
C PHE A 107 -8.03 11.48 -6.05
N LEU A 108 -8.28 12.66 -5.49
CA LEU A 108 -7.23 13.59 -5.07
C LEU A 108 -6.33 13.01 -3.96
N CYS A 109 -6.89 12.29 -3.00
CA CYS A 109 -6.13 11.65 -1.93
C CYS A 109 -5.19 10.57 -2.48
N GLY A 110 -5.67 9.74 -3.41
CA GLY A 110 -4.83 8.78 -4.10
C GLY A 110 -3.72 9.44 -4.92
N LEU A 111 -4.03 10.51 -5.66
CA LEU A 111 -3.02 11.31 -6.36
C LEU A 111 -1.99 11.90 -5.39
N GLY A 112 -2.42 12.53 -4.31
CA GLY A 112 -1.55 13.13 -3.30
C GLY A 112 -0.55 12.11 -2.73
N LYS A 113 -1.02 10.90 -2.42
CA LYS A 113 -0.17 9.78 -2.01
C LYS A 113 0.85 9.39 -3.09
N ASN A 114 0.42 9.28 -4.34
CA ASN A 114 1.28 8.91 -5.46
C ASN A 114 2.29 10.00 -5.86
N PHE A 115 2.10 11.24 -5.42
CA PHE A 115 3.10 12.30 -5.48
C PHE A 115 4.09 12.21 -4.31
N PHE A 116 3.59 11.94 -3.11
CA PHE A 116 4.40 11.96 -1.89
C PHE A 116 5.32 10.73 -1.77
N ASP A 117 4.78 9.52 -1.89
CA ASP A 117 5.51 8.28 -1.61
C ASP A 117 6.76 8.07 -2.49
N PRO A 118 6.72 8.24 -3.82
CA PRO A 118 7.93 8.15 -4.63
C PRO A 118 8.94 9.27 -4.34
N ALA A 119 8.46 10.48 -4.05
CA ALA A 119 9.31 11.62 -3.78
C ALA A 119 10.12 11.44 -2.49
N ILE A 120 9.47 10.97 -1.39
CA ILE A 120 10.18 10.74 -0.12
C ILE A 120 11.18 9.57 -0.24
N GLN A 121 10.84 8.50 -0.97
CA GLN A 121 11.75 7.38 -1.20
C GLN A 121 12.98 7.82 -2.01
N ALA A 122 12.79 8.61 -3.07
CA ALA A 122 13.87 9.17 -3.86
C ALA A 122 14.74 10.14 -3.05
N TYR A 123 14.11 11.01 -2.26
CA TYR A 123 14.81 11.93 -1.35
C TYR A 123 15.71 11.18 -0.36
N VAL A 124 15.19 10.16 0.31
CA VAL A 124 15.96 9.28 1.20
C VAL A 124 17.10 8.59 0.46
N GLY A 125 16.83 8.12 -0.76
CA GLY A 125 17.85 7.50 -1.62
C GLY A 125 19.03 8.40 -1.94
N THR A 126 18.84 9.73 -2.01
CA THR A 126 19.89 10.70 -2.30
C THR A 126 20.62 11.23 -1.07
N ARG A 127 19.95 11.31 0.09
CA ARG A 127 20.47 11.96 1.30
C ARG A 127 21.00 10.99 2.36
N VAL A 128 20.54 9.74 2.34
CA VAL A 128 20.94 8.73 3.33
C VAL A 128 22.04 7.84 2.77
N SER A 129 23.11 7.67 3.56
CA SER A 129 24.23 6.78 3.19
C SER A 129 23.72 5.35 2.94
N TYR A 130 24.31 4.65 1.98
CA TYR A 130 23.92 3.29 1.58
C TYR A 130 23.75 2.32 2.76
N LYS A 131 24.66 2.38 3.74
CA LYS A 131 24.64 1.52 4.95
C LYS A 131 23.40 1.74 5.84
N ARG A 132 22.76 2.91 5.80
CA ARG A 132 21.59 3.27 6.64
C ARG A 132 20.28 3.32 5.86
N ARG A 133 20.30 3.18 4.54
CA ARG A 133 19.10 3.25 3.71
C ARG A 133 18.04 2.23 4.10
N GLY A 134 18.45 0.97 4.32
CA GLY A 134 17.53 -0.09 4.72
C GLY A 134 16.80 0.23 6.03
N LEU A 135 17.52 0.76 7.03
CA LEU A 135 16.91 1.18 8.29
C LEU A 135 15.89 2.30 8.10
N VAL A 136 16.24 3.32 7.32
CA VAL A 136 15.36 4.48 7.09
C VAL A 136 14.13 4.09 6.32
N VAL A 137 14.26 3.29 5.26
CA VAL A 137 13.13 2.76 4.51
C VAL A 137 12.25 1.89 5.42
N GLY A 138 12.85 1.02 6.25
CA GLY A 138 12.11 0.21 7.22
C GLY A 138 11.29 1.05 8.20
N ILE A 139 11.87 2.13 8.74
CA ILE A 139 11.13 3.08 9.60
C ILE A 139 9.96 3.71 8.85
N LEU A 140 10.15 4.10 7.61
CA LEU A 140 9.06 4.66 6.79
C LEU A 140 7.97 3.62 6.50
N GLU A 141 8.31 2.35 6.32
CA GLU A 141 7.30 1.29 6.12
C GLU A 141 6.47 1.01 7.39
N ILE A 142 7.02 1.20 8.60
CA ILE A 142 6.24 1.11 9.86
C ILE A 142 5.07 2.12 9.88
N SER A 143 5.12 3.19 9.08
CA SER A 143 3.99 4.13 8.94
C SER A 143 2.68 3.47 8.47
N TRP A 144 2.75 2.34 7.76
CA TRP A 144 1.58 1.54 7.39
C TRP A 144 0.92 0.91 8.62
N ALA A 145 1.74 0.25 9.44
CA ALA A 145 1.26 -0.34 10.70
C ALA A 145 0.73 0.75 11.66
N ALA A 146 1.41 1.90 11.75
CA ALA A 146 0.96 3.01 12.57
C ALA A 146 -0.41 3.54 12.14
N ALA A 147 -0.66 3.64 10.82
CA ALA A 147 -1.97 4.01 10.29
C ALA A 147 -3.07 3.01 10.70
N THR A 148 -2.79 1.71 10.58
CA THR A 148 -3.77 0.65 10.87
C THR A 148 -3.97 0.46 12.36
N LEU A 149 -2.91 0.53 13.18
CA LEU A 149 -2.96 0.29 14.63
C LEU A 149 -3.46 1.49 15.43
N ALA A 150 -3.20 2.71 14.98
CA ALA A 150 -3.56 3.93 15.71
C ALA A 150 -4.49 4.83 14.90
N GLY A 151 -4.19 5.08 13.63
CA GLY A 151 -4.94 6.03 12.79
C GLY A 151 -6.38 5.62 12.57
N ILE A 152 -6.62 4.36 12.22
CA ILE A 152 -7.99 3.83 11.97
C ILE A 152 -8.82 3.72 13.25
N PRO A 153 -8.33 3.17 14.38
CA PRO A 153 -9.07 3.21 15.64
C PRO A 153 -9.44 4.63 16.09
N LEU A 154 -8.51 5.57 15.95
CA LEU A 154 -8.78 6.98 16.26
C LEU A 154 -9.86 7.56 15.34
N ALA A 155 -9.84 7.24 14.05
CA ALA A 155 -10.88 7.65 13.12
C ALA A 155 -12.25 7.08 13.53
N GLY A 156 -12.33 5.81 13.95
CA GLY A 156 -13.55 5.19 14.48
C GLY A 156 -14.10 5.91 15.72
N TRP A 157 -13.21 6.26 16.65
CA TRP A 157 -13.60 7.04 17.84
C TRP A 157 -14.10 8.44 17.45
N ILE A 158 -13.45 9.13 16.52
CA ILE A 158 -13.90 10.43 16.02
C ILE A 158 -15.28 10.32 15.36
N ILE A 159 -15.50 9.31 14.50
CA ILE A 159 -16.80 9.08 13.87
C ILE A 159 -17.90 8.87 14.91
N SER A 160 -17.63 8.10 15.96
CA SER A 160 -18.61 7.80 17.00
C SER A 160 -19.04 9.04 17.80
N LYS A 161 -18.17 10.06 17.90
CA LYS A 161 -18.43 11.29 18.67
C LYS A 161 -18.92 12.46 17.82
N MET A 162 -18.42 12.58 16.60
CA MET A 162 -18.58 13.79 15.78
C MET A 162 -19.19 13.50 14.39
N GLY A 163 -19.52 12.24 14.11
CA GLY A 163 -20.08 11.82 12.82
C GLY A 163 -19.03 11.50 11.74
N TRP A 164 -19.51 10.90 10.67
CA TRP A 164 -18.66 10.31 9.62
C TRP A 164 -17.80 11.32 8.84
N GLN A 165 -18.17 12.59 8.85
CA GLN A 165 -17.44 13.67 8.18
C GLN A 165 -16.20 14.12 8.95
N ALA A 166 -16.24 14.00 10.28
CA ALA A 166 -15.24 14.56 11.18
C ALA A 166 -13.80 14.04 10.91
N PRO A 167 -13.56 12.76 10.64
CA PRO A 167 -12.22 12.28 10.31
C PRO A 167 -11.61 13.00 9.10
N PHE A 168 -12.40 13.37 8.10
CA PHE A 168 -11.89 14.10 6.93
C PHE A 168 -11.31 15.45 7.33
N LEU A 169 -12.02 16.20 8.21
CA LEU A 169 -11.54 17.49 8.70
C LEU A 169 -10.32 17.35 9.63
N VAL A 170 -10.32 16.35 10.50
CA VAL A 170 -9.18 16.06 11.39
C VAL A 170 -7.95 15.65 10.58
N LEU A 171 -8.12 14.85 9.55
CA LEU A 171 -7.04 14.44 8.64
C LEU A 171 -6.56 15.63 7.79
N ALA A 172 -7.46 16.53 7.38
CA ALA A 172 -7.07 17.78 6.71
C ALA A 172 -6.22 18.67 7.62
N ALA A 173 -6.65 18.87 8.88
CA ALA A 173 -5.88 19.64 9.87
C ALA A 173 -4.51 18.99 10.17
N SER A 174 -4.49 17.68 10.34
CA SER A 174 -3.23 16.91 10.49
C SER A 174 -2.34 17.04 9.24
N GLY A 175 -2.94 17.07 8.06
CA GLY A 175 -2.26 17.31 6.79
C GLY A 175 -1.60 18.68 6.73
N LEU A 176 -2.25 19.73 7.25
CA LEU A 176 -1.65 21.08 7.36
C LEU A 176 -0.43 21.09 8.29
N ILE A 177 -0.49 20.37 9.41
CA ILE A 177 0.65 20.19 10.30
C ILE A 177 1.78 19.46 9.55
N CYS A 178 1.46 18.39 8.82
CA CYS A 178 2.42 17.67 8.00
C CYS A 178 3.03 18.52 6.89
N LEU A 179 2.24 19.37 6.25
CA LEU A 179 2.71 20.34 5.25
C LEU A 179 3.76 21.27 5.85
N TRP A 180 3.50 21.79 7.04
CA TRP A 180 4.45 22.63 7.79
C TRP A 180 5.72 21.83 8.17
N LEU A 181 5.58 20.61 8.69
CA LEU A 181 6.71 19.75 9.02
C LEU A 181 7.61 19.48 7.81
N VAL A 182 7.02 19.13 6.67
CA VAL A 182 7.76 18.90 5.42
C VAL A 182 8.44 20.19 4.94
N ALA A 183 7.76 21.34 5.04
CA ALA A 183 8.32 22.61 4.63
C ALA A 183 9.55 23.02 5.46
N VAL A 184 9.53 22.72 6.78
CA VAL A 184 10.59 23.12 7.72
C VAL A 184 11.73 22.09 7.76
N TYR A 185 11.42 20.79 7.88
CA TYR A 185 12.43 19.76 8.19
C TYR A 185 13.00 19.06 6.95
N ILE A 186 12.33 19.12 5.78
CA ILE A 186 12.87 18.59 4.55
C ILE A 186 13.62 19.70 3.83
N GLU A 187 14.92 19.49 3.61
CA GLU A 187 15.76 20.44 2.90
C GLU A 187 15.40 20.56 1.43
N ASP A 188 15.55 21.75 0.86
CA ASP A 188 15.32 21.97 -0.56
C ASP A 188 16.41 21.28 -1.38
N ASP A 189 15.99 20.58 -2.43
CA ASP A 189 16.83 19.81 -3.35
C ASP A 189 16.98 20.48 -4.73
N SER A 190 16.51 21.72 -4.87
CA SER A 190 16.58 22.50 -6.12
C SER A 190 18.00 22.67 -6.69
N ARG A 191 19.05 22.50 -5.88
CA ARG A 191 20.45 22.52 -6.35
C ARG A 191 20.86 21.27 -7.13
N MET A 192 20.12 20.17 -7.06
CA MET A 192 20.38 18.94 -7.82
C MET A 192 19.82 18.99 -9.25
N GLU A 193 18.94 19.94 -9.54
CA GLU A 193 18.36 20.15 -10.89
C GLU A 193 19.43 20.41 -11.97
N ALA A 194 20.55 20.99 -11.60
CA ALA A 194 21.65 21.33 -12.51
C ALA A 194 22.46 20.13 -13.02
N VAL A 195 22.37 18.97 -12.36
CA VAL A 195 23.17 17.76 -12.72
C VAL A 195 22.36 16.76 -13.55
N SER A 196 21.04 16.78 -13.44
CA SER A 196 20.14 15.93 -14.25
C SER A 196 19.83 16.65 -15.57
N GLY A 197 20.77 16.61 -16.52
CA GLY A 197 20.62 17.24 -17.84
C GLY A 197 19.24 16.99 -18.43
N GLY A 198 18.56 18.09 -18.79
CA GLY A 198 17.15 18.22 -19.17
C GLY A 198 16.66 17.29 -20.30
N MET A 199 16.50 16.02 -19.99
CA MET A 199 15.92 15.05 -20.91
C MET A 199 14.40 15.26 -20.95
N LYS A 200 13.86 15.60 -22.13
CA LYS A 200 12.41 15.82 -22.32
C LYS A 200 11.61 14.62 -21.80
N PHE A 201 10.49 14.89 -21.15
CA PHE A 201 9.58 13.88 -20.59
C PHE A 201 9.22 12.76 -21.59
N SER A 202 9.00 13.14 -22.87
CA SER A 202 8.71 12.18 -23.95
C SER A 202 9.85 11.19 -24.19
N ILE A 203 11.13 11.61 -24.06
CA ILE A 203 12.29 10.73 -24.23
C ILE A 203 12.40 9.76 -23.07
N LYS A 204 12.11 10.21 -21.84
CA LYS A 204 12.13 9.36 -20.64
C LYS A 204 11.02 8.34 -20.67
N LEU A 205 9.81 8.74 -21.09
CA LEU A 205 8.66 7.83 -21.27
C LEU A 205 8.97 6.77 -22.35
N ASN A 206 9.53 7.18 -23.48
CA ASN A 206 9.91 6.25 -24.55
C ASN A 206 11.00 5.27 -24.10
N ARG A 207 12.00 5.73 -23.34
CA ARG A 207 13.01 4.85 -22.72
C ARG A 207 12.39 3.86 -21.73
N LEU A 208 11.44 4.31 -20.89
CA LEU A 208 10.72 3.44 -19.96
C LEU A 208 9.96 2.36 -20.71
N MET A 209 9.17 2.74 -21.72
CA MET A 209 8.43 1.80 -22.57
C MET A 209 9.36 0.83 -23.30
N THR A 210 10.47 1.32 -23.83
CA THR A 210 11.47 0.49 -24.50
C THR A 210 12.16 -0.49 -23.54
N SER A 211 12.42 -0.08 -22.29
CA SER A 211 13.00 -0.96 -21.27
C SER A 211 12.01 -2.00 -20.74
N MET A 212 10.70 -1.71 -20.76
CA MET A 212 9.65 -2.64 -20.36
C MET A 212 9.32 -3.68 -21.45
N ALA A 213 9.38 -3.30 -22.73
CA ALA A 213 8.97 -4.15 -23.84
C ALA A 213 9.62 -5.55 -23.86
N PRO A 214 10.95 -5.73 -23.59
CA PRO A 214 11.55 -7.06 -23.51
C PRO A 214 11.02 -7.91 -22.35
N LEU A 215 10.61 -7.26 -21.25
CA LEU A 215 10.10 -7.96 -20.06
C LEU A 215 8.72 -8.58 -20.30
N PHE A 216 7.89 -7.98 -21.15
CA PHE A 216 6.60 -8.56 -21.56
C PHE A 216 6.74 -9.84 -22.40
N LYS A 217 7.94 -10.16 -22.87
CA LYS A 217 8.25 -11.44 -23.53
C LYS A 217 8.94 -12.44 -22.61
N ASN A 218 9.31 -12.00 -21.39
CA ASN A 218 10.05 -12.85 -20.45
C ASN A 218 9.06 -13.58 -19.52
N PRO A 219 9.02 -14.95 -19.52
CA PRO A 219 8.11 -15.71 -18.67
C PRO A 219 8.25 -15.41 -17.18
N ARG A 220 9.47 -15.04 -16.70
CA ARG A 220 9.69 -14.69 -15.29
C ARG A 220 9.01 -13.38 -14.93
N ALA A 221 9.07 -12.38 -15.81
CA ALA A 221 8.39 -11.11 -15.59
C ALA A 221 6.87 -11.28 -15.66
N LEU A 222 6.36 -12.00 -16.68
CA LEU A 222 4.93 -12.27 -16.81
C LEU A 222 4.38 -13.07 -15.63
N GLY A 223 5.12 -14.10 -15.17
CA GLY A 223 4.74 -14.88 -13.99
C GLY A 223 4.68 -14.02 -12.72
N ALA A 224 5.64 -13.13 -12.53
CA ALA A 224 5.66 -12.20 -11.40
C ALA A 224 4.54 -11.17 -11.48
N MET A 225 4.23 -10.65 -12.66
CA MET A 225 3.10 -9.72 -12.86
C MET A 225 1.76 -10.42 -12.59
N GLY A 226 1.58 -11.63 -13.13
CA GLY A 226 0.38 -12.44 -12.87
C GLY A 226 0.21 -12.76 -11.38
N PHE A 227 1.29 -13.17 -10.71
CA PHE A 227 1.29 -13.35 -9.26
C PHE A 227 0.85 -12.07 -8.54
N ALA A 228 1.49 -10.94 -8.83
CA ALA A 228 1.21 -9.66 -8.18
C ALA A 228 -0.26 -9.23 -8.38
N PHE A 229 -0.78 -9.38 -9.60
CA PHE A 229 -2.17 -9.09 -9.93
C PHE A 229 -3.13 -9.96 -9.11
N PHE A 230 -3.00 -11.28 -9.19
CA PHE A 230 -3.96 -12.19 -8.58
C PHE A 230 -3.92 -12.18 -7.04
N VAL A 231 -2.74 -12.07 -6.45
CA VAL A 231 -2.60 -11.98 -4.98
C VAL A 231 -3.16 -10.68 -4.44
N SER A 232 -2.90 -9.55 -5.11
CA SER A 232 -3.48 -8.27 -4.74
C SER A 232 -4.99 -8.22 -4.98
N PHE A 233 -5.48 -8.83 -6.06
CA PHE A 233 -6.91 -8.99 -6.31
C PHE A 233 -7.58 -9.77 -5.17
N ALA A 234 -7.04 -10.93 -4.80
CA ALA A 234 -7.60 -11.78 -3.75
C ALA A 234 -7.70 -11.05 -2.39
N ASN A 235 -6.67 -10.27 -2.05
CA ASN A 235 -6.64 -9.50 -0.81
C ASN A 235 -7.65 -8.35 -0.82
N ASP A 236 -7.66 -7.52 -1.84
CA ASP A 236 -8.53 -6.34 -1.89
C ASP A 236 -10.00 -6.70 -2.12
N ASN A 237 -10.28 -7.87 -2.73
CA ASN A 237 -11.62 -8.45 -2.85
C ASN A 237 -12.31 -8.62 -1.48
N LEU A 238 -11.58 -9.11 -0.47
CA LEU A 238 -12.08 -9.20 0.92
C LEU A 238 -11.91 -7.86 1.66
N PHE A 239 -10.78 -7.18 1.48
CA PHE A 239 -10.43 -5.99 2.25
C PHE A 239 -11.43 -4.84 2.04
N VAL A 240 -12.07 -4.75 0.88
CA VAL A 240 -13.05 -3.69 0.60
C VAL A 240 -14.36 -3.88 1.35
N ILE A 241 -14.68 -5.14 1.78
CA ILE A 241 -15.98 -5.47 2.38
C ILE A 241 -15.90 -5.97 3.82
N TYR A 242 -14.72 -6.21 4.38
CA TYR A 242 -14.58 -6.82 5.71
C TYR A 242 -15.29 -6.00 6.81
N GLY A 243 -15.27 -4.67 6.71
CA GLY A 243 -15.97 -3.80 7.63
C GLY A 243 -17.49 -4.01 7.59
N ALA A 244 -18.06 -4.11 6.39
CA ALA A 244 -19.49 -4.42 6.21
C ALA A 244 -19.84 -5.82 6.71
N TRP A 245 -18.96 -6.81 6.51
CA TRP A 245 -19.13 -8.15 7.00
C TRP A 245 -19.13 -8.20 8.52
N LEU A 246 -18.18 -7.56 9.20
CA LEU A 246 -18.12 -7.51 10.66
C LEU A 246 -19.32 -6.76 11.26
N GLU A 247 -19.73 -5.65 10.66
CA GLU A 247 -20.92 -4.90 11.09
C GLU A 247 -22.20 -5.75 10.97
N ASN A 248 -22.41 -6.39 9.81
CA ASN A 248 -23.63 -7.14 9.55
C ASN A 248 -23.74 -8.43 10.37
N LEU A 249 -22.60 -9.07 10.70
CA LEU A 249 -22.61 -10.36 11.37
C LEU A 249 -22.57 -10.25 12.90
N PHE A 250 -21.80 -9.29 13.41
CA PHE A 250 -21.51 -9.16 14.84
C PHE A 250 -22.03 -7.84 15.45
N ASP A 251 -22.80 -7.05 14.70
CA ASP A 251 -23.32 -5.74 15.12
C ASP A 251 -22.20 -4.80 15.63
N PHE A 252 -21.04 -4.85 14.98
CA PHE A 252 -19.90 -4.01 15.35
C PHE A 252 -20.27 -2.54 15.33
N SER A 253 -20.07 -1.88 16.46
CA SER A 253 -20.10 -0.42 16.48
C SER A 253 -18.95 0.17 15.66
N VAL A 254 -19.04 1.46 15.35
CA VAL A 254 -17.96 2.16 14.61
C VAL A 254 -16.62 2.08 15.34
N VAL A 255 -16.62 2.09 16.66
CA VAL A 255 -15.42 1.93 17.49
C VAL A 255 -14.86 0.52 17.36
N ASP A 256 -15.74 -0.50 17.41
CA ASP A 256 -15.34 -1.90 17.26
C ASP A 256 -14.77 -2.20 15.89
N LEU A 257 -15.29 -1.58 14.82
CA LEU A 257 -14.72 -1.65 13.47
C LEU A 257 -13.30 -1.08 13.43
N GLY A 258 -13.08 0.04 14.11
CA GLY A 258 -11.75 0.63 14.23
C GLY A 258 -10.77 -0.29 14.98
N LEU A 259 -11.19 -0.82 16.13
CA LEU A 259 -10.38 -1.73 16.95
C LEU A 259 -10.16 -3.08 16.25
N GLY A 260 -11.18 -3.63 15.61
CA GLY A 260 -11.09 -4.85 14.81
C GLY A 260 -10.07 -4.71 13.68
N THR A 261 -9.97 -3.53 13.08
CA THR A 261 -8.95 -3.23 12.08
C THR A 261 -7.52 -3.21 12.65
N ALA A 262 -7.35 -2.89 13.93
CA ALA A 262 -6.03 -2.97 14.56
C ALA A 262 -5.48 -4.41 14.56
N VAL A 263 -6.34 -5.43 14.62
CA VAL A 263 -5.95 -6.85 14.50
C VAL A 263 -5.30 -7.12 13.14
N ILE A 264 -5.82 -6.50 12.07
CA ILE A 264 -5.21 -6.54 10.73
C ILE A 264 -3.81 -5.92 10.77
N GLY A 265 -3.67 -4.76 11.40
CA GLY A 265 -2.38 -4.08 11.54
C GLY A 265 -1.34 -4.90 12.31
N VAL A 266 -1.76 -5.61 13.37
CA VAL A 266 -0.88 -6.57 14.08
C VAL A 266 -0.49 -7.71 13.15
N GLY A 267 -1.42 -8.25 12.36
CA GLY A 267 -1.14 -9.29 11.36
C GLY A 267 -0.09 -8.85 10.33
N GLU A 268 -0.26 -7.67 9.75
CA GLU A 268 0.68 -7.07 8.79
C GLU A 268 2.08 -6.90 9.42
N LEU A 269 2.15 -6.37 10.64
CA LEU A 269 3.42 -6.18 11.34
C LEU A 269 4.11 -7.53 11.62
N CYS A 270 3.38 -8.52 12.13
CA CYS A 270 3.89 -9.87 12.38
C CYS A 270 4.32 -10.57 11.07
N GLY A 271 3.61 -10.36 9.97
CA GLY A 271 3.95 -10.89 8.66
C GLY A 271 5.27 -10.35 8.12
N SER A 272 5.47 -9.03 8.19
CA SER A 272 6.71 -8.36 7.83
C SER A 272 7.89 -8.84 8.70
N MET A 273 7.70 -8.94 10.03
CA MET A 273 8.71 -9.48 10.95
C MET A 273 9.01 -10.96 10.65
N GLY A 274 7.96 -11.76 10.38
CA GLY A 274 8.10 -13.15 9.99
C GLY A 274 8.96 -13.32 8.74
N THR A 275 8.79 -12.44 7.75
CA THR A 275 9.65 -12.43 6.55
C THR A 275 11.10 -12.17 6.91
N ALA A 276 11.37 -11.16 7.71
CA ALA A 276 12.74 -10.81 8.12
C ALA A 276 13.46 -11.95 8.87
N LEU A 277 12.71 -12.75 9.64
CA LEU A 277 13.27 -13.83 10.46
C LEU A 277 13.35 -15.18 9.72
N LEU A 278 12.42 -15.46 8.82
CA LEU A 278 12.21 -16.80 8.29
C LEU A 278 12.51 -16.93 6.79
N ALA A 279 12.35 -15.86 5.99
CA ALA A 279 12.45 -15.96 4.54
C ALA A 279 13.84 -16.40 4.06
N ASP A 280 14.90 -15.91 4.70
CA ASP A 280 16.28 -16.30 4.36
C ASP A 280 16.58 -17.75 4.75
N ARG A 281 15.98 -18.25 5.85
CA ARG A 281 16.21 -19.62 6.34
C ARG A 281 15.49 -20.67 5.49
N PHE A 282 14.24 -20.39 5.09
CA PHE A 282 13.41 -21.29 4.28
C PHE A 282 13.68 -21.16 2.79
N GLY A 283 14.27 -20.06 2.36
CA GLY A 283 14.45 -19.65 0.98
C GLY A 283 13.21 -18.95 0.40
N LEU A 284 13.43 -17.83 -0.30
CA LEU A 284 12.39 -16.90 -0.76
C LEU A 284 11.23 -17.57 -1.50
N LYS A 285 11.52 -18.47 -2.46
CA LYS A 285 10.47 -19.16 -3.24
C LYS A 285 9.57 -20.01 -2.36
N ARG A 286 10.15 -20.76 -1.40
CA ARG A 286 9.37 -21.61 -0.48
C ARG A 286 8.52 -20.74 0.45
N SER A 287 9.09 -19.66 0.98
CA SER A 287 8.38 -18.70 1.84
C SER A 287 7.17 -18.10 1.14
N VAL A 288 7.32 -17.67 -0.11
CA VAL A 288 6.22 -17.15 -0.94
C VAL A 288 5.14 -18.21 -1.17
N CYS A 289 5.52 -19.44 -1.52
CA CYS A 289 4.56 -20.52 -1.72
C CYS A 289 3.79 -20.88 -0.44
N CYS A 290 4.50 -21.05 0.69
CA CYS A 290 3.87 -21.37 1.97
C CYS A 290 2.96 -20.23 2.46
N GLY A 291 3.41 -18.98 2.35
CA GLY A 291 2.62 -17.82 2.72
C GLY A 291 1.35 -17.69 1.89
N LEU A 292 1.45 -17.87 0.56
CA LEU A 292 0.29 -17.80 -0.33
C LEU A 292 -0.69 -18.95 -0.13
N LEU A 293 -0.21 -20.16 0.13
CA LEU A 293 -1.08 -21.29 0.49
C LEU A 293 -1.81 -21.04 1.81
N LEU A 294 -1.09 -20.54 2.82
CA LEU A 294 -1.69 -20.16 4.10
C LEU A 294 -2.74 -19.06 3.92
N SER A 295 -2.45 -18.02 3.14
CA SER A 295 -3.41 -16.96 2.81
C SER A 295 -4.65 -17.53 2.11
N GLY A 296 -4.46 -18.37 1.10
CA GLY A 296 -5.56 -19.03 0.39
C GLY A 296 -6.45 -19.84 1.34
N LEU A 297 -5.87 -20.68 2.18
CA LEU A 297 -6.62 -21.48 3.15
C LEU A 297 -7.33 -20.61 4.20
N SER A 298 -6.70 -19.50 4.60
CA SER A 298 -7.31 -18.57 5.55
C SER A 298 -8.58 -17.90 5.00
N TYR A 299 -8.67 -17.65 3.68
CA TYR A 299 -9.93 -17.18 3.09
C TYR A 299 -11.06 -18.20 3.26
N LEU A 300 -10.78 -19.51 3.14
CA LEU A 300 -11.80 -20.55 3.36
C LEU A 300 -12.24 -20.65 4.81
N PHE A 301 -11.44 -20.14 5.74
CA PHE A 301 -11.79 -20.13 7.16
C PHE A 301 -12.77 -19.01 7.53
N ILE A 302 -12.86 -17.92 6.75
CA ILE A 302 -13.78 -16.80 7.00
C ILE A 302 -15.25 -17.28 7.13
N PRO A 303 -15.84 -18.01 6.15
CA PRO A 303 -17.22 -18.48 6.27
C PRO A 303 -17.47 -19.37 7.48
N VAL A 304 -16.46 -20.17 7.87
CA VAL A 304 -16.56 -21.06 9.02
C VAL A 304 -16.41 -20.30 10.34
N SER A 305 -15.77 -19.14 10.35
CA SER A 305 -15.51 -18.34 11.57
C SER A 305 -16.71 -17.52 12.06
N GLU A 306 -17.83 -17.57 11.36
CA GLU A 306 -19.05 -16.79 11.69
C GLU A 306 -19.69 -17.13 13.04
N PHE A 307 -19.29 -18.27 13.66
CA PHE A 307 -19.79 -18.67 14.98
C PHE A 307 -19.25 -17.82 16.14
N SER A 308 -18.15 -17.07 15.94
CA SER A 308 -17.51 -16.28 17.00
C SER A 308 -16.74 -15.07 16.45
N MET A 309 -16.94 -13.92 17.07
CA MET A 309 -16.19 -12.69 16.79
C MET A 309 -14.68 -12.92 16.87
N TRP A 310 -14.20 -13.65 17.86
CA TRP A 310 -12.78 -13.93 18.03
C TRP A 310 -12.23 -14.84 16.93
N ALA A 311 -13.02 -15.78 16.45
CA ALA A 311 -12.65 -16.62 15.30
C ALA A 311 -12.56 -15.79 14.02
N ALA A 312 -13.51 -14.88 13.79
CA ALA A 312 -13.53 -13.96 12.66
C ALA A 312 -12.29 -13.01 12.66
N LEU A 313 -12.00 -12.40 13.81
CA LEU A 313 -10.81 -11.57 13.98
C LEU A 313 -9.51 -12.38 13.81
N GLY A 314 -9.47 -13.61 14.33
CA GLY A 314 -8.35 -14.53 14.12
C GLY A 314 -8.14 -14.92 12.65
N ALA A 315 -9.23 -15.12 11.91
CA ALA A 315 -9.18 -15.37 10.47
C ALA A 315 -8.63 -14.16 9.71
N LEU A 316 -9.09 -12.96 10.02
CA LEU A 316 -8.54 -11.72 9.45
C LEU A 316 -7.05 -11.56 9.78
N PHE A 317 -6.65 -11.80 11.04
CA PHE A 317 -5.25 -11.79 11.41
C PHE A 317 -4.41 -12.74 10.54
N LEU A 318 -4.87 -13.99 10.39
CA LEU A 318 -4.14 -15.00 9.59
C LEU A 318 -4.03 -14.61 8.11
N ILE A 319 -5.10 -14.04 7.54
CA ILE A 319 -5.09 -13.57 6.14
C ILE A 319 -4.05 -12.46 5.96
N PHE A 320 -4.09 -11.42 6.79
CA PHE A 320 -3.19 -10.27 6.63
C PHE A 320 -1.76 -10.59 7.05
N PHE A 321 -1.56 -11.44 8.05
CA PHE A 321 -0.25 -12.00 8.38
C PHE A 321 0.37 -12.74 7.19
N SER A 322 -0.37 -13.69 6.62
CA SER A 322 0.12 -14.53 5.52
C SER A 322 0.26 -13.75 4.21
N PHE A 323 -0.64 -12.81 3.95
CA PHE A 323 -0.54 -11.89 2.81
C PHE A 323 0.72 -11.04 2.88
N GLU A 324 0.96 -10.37 4.01
CA GLU A 324 2.12 -9.50 4.20
C GLU A 324 3.42 -10.30 4.13
N PHE A 325 3.48 -11.47 4.82
CA PHE A 325 4.59 -12.40 4.72
C PHE A 325 4.90 -12.80 3.27
N THR A 326 3.86 -13.07 2.49
CA THR A 326 3.95 -13.46 1.08
C THR A 326 4.47 -12.32 0.22
N ILE A 327 3.89 -11.13 0.35
CA ILE A 327 4.22 -9.97 -0.49
C ILE A 327 5.65 -9.49 -0.21
N VAL A 328 6.06 -9.37 1.04
CA VAL A 328 7.40 -8.91 1.41
C VAL A 328 8.46 -9.92 0.98
N SER A 329 8.20 -11.22 1.16
CA SER A 329 9.07 -12.29 0.64
C SER A 329 9.16 -12.26 -0.90
N PHE A 330 8.04 -11.98 -1.58
CA PHE A 330 8.03 -11.90 -3.04
C PHE A 330 8.72 -10.66 -3.58
N ILE A 331 8.60 -9.51 -2.93
CA ILE A 331 9.35 -8.29 -3.27
C ILE A 331 10.85 -8.58 -3.28
N SER A 332 11.35 -9.25 -2.24
CA SER A 332 12.74 -9.67 -2.17
C SER A 332 13.11 -10.60 -3.33
N MET A 333 12.29 -11.62 -3.61
CA MET A 333 12.50 -12.55 -4.72
C MET A 333 12.44 -11.84 -6.09
N CYS A 334 11.53 -10.87 -6.25
CA CYS A 334 11.33 -10.13 -7.49
C CYS A 334 12.59 -9.39 -7.94
N THR A 335 13.38 -8.87 -7.00
CA THR A 335 14.65 -8.20 -7.28
C THR A 335 15.74 -9.15 -7.82
N GLU A 336 15.59 -10.46 -7.60
CA GLU A 336 16.52 -11.49 -8.05
C GLU A 336 16.09 -12.19 -9.35
N LEU A 337 14.80 -12.07 -9.74
CA LEU A 337 14.27 -12.75 -10.94
C LEU A 337 14.97 -12.30 -12.22
N ILE A 338 15.26 -10.99 -12.34
CA ILE A 338 15.93 -10.38 -13.51
C ILE A 338 16.95 -9.36 -13.01
N PRO A 339 18.18 -9.81 -12.66
CA PRO A 339 19.20 -8.93 -12.05
C PRO A 339 19.59 -7.73 -12.91
N GLY A 340 19.53 -7.83 -14.24
CA GLY A 340 19.85 -6.76 -15.17
C GLY A 340 18.76 -5.68 -15.32
N ALA A 341 17.53 -5.90 -14.77
CA ALA A 341 16.40 -4.99 -14.91
C ALA A 341 15.59 -4.86 -13.64
N ARG A 342 16.24 -4.84 -12.46
CA ARG A 342 15.58 -4.85 -11.14
C ARG A 342 14.54 -3.74 -10.99
N ALA A 343 14.92 -2.49 -11.30
CA ALA A 343 14.01 -1.34 -11.15
C ALA A 343 12.78 -1.46 -12.06
N THR A 344 12.98 -1.85 -13.33
CA THR A 344 11.88 -2.04 -14.28
C THR A 344 10.97 -3.18 -13.85
N MET A 345 11.54 -4.27 -13.32
CA MET A 345 10.78 -5.41 -12.80
C MET A 345 9.92 -5.01 -11.60
N MET A 346 10.45 -4.21 -10.67
CA MET A 346 9.70 -3.68 -9.53
C MET A 346 8.56 -2.75 -9.97
N SER A 347 8.79 -1.89 -10.97
CA SER A 347 7.73 -1.04 -11.52
C SER A 347 6.59 -1.86 -12.14
N LEU A 348 6.92 -2.92 -12.88
CA LEU A 348 5.92 -3.84 -13.45
C LEU A 348 5.16 -4.60 -12.34
N PHE A 349 5.86 -5.05 -11.30
CA PHE A 349 5.25 -5.68 -10.14
C PHE A 349 4.23 -4.76 -9.46
N PHE A 350 4.63 -3.54 -9.10
CA PHE A 350 3.71 -2.59 -8.45
C PHE A 350 2.56 -2.15 -9.36
N GLY A 351 2.81 -2.01 -10.66
CA GLY A 351 1.76 -1.73 -11.63
C GLY A 351 0.72 -2.86 -11.71
N ALA A 352 1.17 -4.11 -11.81
CA ALA A 352 0.29 -5.28 -11.84
C ALA A 352 -0.47 -5.46 -10.51
N ALA A 353 0.20 -5.26 -9.36
CA ALA A 353 -0.43 -5.27 -8.04
C ALA A 353 -1.51 -4.18 -7.92
N GLY A 354 -1.23 -2.97 -8.40
CA GLY A 354 -2.19 -1.87 -8.44
C GLY A 354 -3.43 -2.20 -9.26
N LEU A 355 -3.27 -2.78 -10.45
CA LEU A 355 -4.39 -3.26 -11.27
C LEU A 355 -5.18 -4.36 -10.55
N GLY A 356 -4.50 -5.29 -9.87
CA GLY A 356 -5.14 -6.32 -9.06
C GLY A 356 -5.99 -5.73 -7.95
N ARG A 357 -5.49 -4.72 -7.22
CA ARG A 357 -6.24 -4.01 -6.18
C ARG A 357 -7.49 -3.32 -6.71
N VAL A 358 -7.37 -2.62 -7.83
CA VAL A 358 -8.52 -1.96 -8.48
C VAL A 358 -9.60 -2.98 -8.83
N ALA A 359 -9.20 -4.06 -9.50
CA ALA A 359 -10.12 -5.11 -9.93
C ALA A 359 -10.73 -5.83 -8.73
N GLY A 360 -9.92 -6.16 -7.69
CA GLY A 360 -10.36 -6.80 -6.46
C GLY A 360 -11.35 -5.96 -5.68
N ALA A 361 -11.06 -4.67 -5.45
CA ALA A 361 -11.96 -3.77 -4.74
C ALA A 361 -13.30 -3.58 -5.47
N PHE A 362 -13.27 -3.45 -6.80
CA PHE A 362 -14.48 -3.32 -7.60
C PHE A 362 -15.31 -4.61 -7.59
N PHE A 363 -14.67 -5.74 -7.82
CA PHE A 363 -15.30 -7.07 -7.84
C PHE A 363 -15.86 -7.44 -6.47
N GLY A 364 -15.10 -7.22 -5.39
CA GLY A 364 -15.50 -7.55 -4.02
C GLY A 364 -16.79 -6.85 -3.59
N GLY A 365 -16.92 -5.56 -3.90
CA GLY A 365 -18.14 -4.81 -3.59
C GLY A 365 -19.38 -5.35 -4.32
N ILE A 366 -19.24 -5.70 -5.61
CA ILE A 366 -20.35 -6.26 -6.41
C ILE A 366 -20.72 -7.66 -5.92
N VAL A 367 -19.74 -8.54 -5.75
CA VAL A 367 -19.96 -9.93 -5.36
C VAL A 367 -20.52 -10.03 -3.96
N TRP A 368 -20.03 -9.23 -3.03
CA TRP A 368 -20.58 -9.14 -1.68
C TRP A 368 -22.08 -8.82 -1.69
N HIS A 369 -22.46 -7.80 -2.46
CA HIS A 369 -23.87 -7.38 -2.54
C HIS A 369 -24.77 -8.43 -3.20
N ALA A 370 -24.28 -9.14 -4.22
CA ALA A 370 -25.06 -10.11 -4.98
C ALA A 370 -25.08 -11.52 -4.37
N MET A 371 -23.98 -11.96 -3.77
CA MET A 371 -23.74 -13.38 -3.44
C MET A 371 -23.20 -13.62 -2.01
N GLY A 372 -22.91 -12.54 -1.25
CA GLY A 372 -22.43 -12.62 0.14
C GLY A 372 -20.97 -13.02 0.29
N ILE A 373 -20.55 -13.21 1.57
CA ILE A 373 -19.15 -13.41 1.97
C ILE A 373 -18.55 -14.72 1.42
N ASN A 374 -19.34 -15.78 1.32
CA ASN A 374 -18.85 -17.09 0.90
C ASN A 374 -18.23 -17.02 -0.50
N VAL A 375 -18.91 -16.37 -1.44
CA VAL A 375 -18.40 -16.24 -2.83
C VAL A 375 -17.20 -15.31 -2.92
N VAL A 376 -17.16 -14.25 -2.11
CA VAL A 376 -15.98 -13.39 -1.97
C VAL A 376 -14.77 -14.21 -1.51
N CYS A 377 -14.93 -15.03 -0.48
CA CYS A 377 -13.84 -15.85 0.06
C CYS A 377 -13.41 -16.97 -0.90
N TYR A 378 -14.36 -17.67 -1.51
CA TYR A 378 -14.03 -18.71 -2.51
C TYR A 378 -13.34 -18.13 -3.73
N SER A 379 -13.78 -16.96 -4.21
CA SER A 379 -13.10 -16.28 -5.31
C SER A 379 -11.68 -15.84 -4.92
N SER A 380 -11.48 -15.29 -3.70
CA SER A 380 -10.15 -14.95 -3.20
C SER A 380 -9.22 -16.16 -3.11
N PHE A 381 -9.74 -17.31 -2.68
CA PHE A 381 -9.01 -18.58 -2.69
C PHE A 381 -8.59 -18.98 -4.12
N ILE A 382 -9.53 -18.97 -5.07
CA ILE A 382 -9.27 -19.33 -6.48
C ILE A 382 -8.21 -18.39 -7.09
N PHE A 383 -8.32 -17.09 -6.85
CA PHE A 383 -7.33 -16.11 -7.34
C PHE A 383 -5.96 -16.28 -6.65
N SER A 384 -5.91 -16.69 -5.38
CA SER A 384 -4.66 -17.06 -4.72
C SER A 384 -4.00 -18.26 -5.40
N LEU A 385 -4.77 -19.28 -5.79
CA LEU A 385 -4.27 -20.42 -6.57
C LEU A 385 -3.80 -20.00 -7.96
N ALA A 386 -4.51 -19.08 -8.63
CA ALA A 386 -4.08 -18.53 -9.91
C ALA A 386 -2.73 -17.78 -9.78
N GLY A 387 -2.56 -17.00 -8.70
CA GLY A 387 -1.29 -16.37 -8.35
C GLY A 387 -0.17 -17.39 -8.17
N LEU A 388 -0.45 -18.49 -7.45
CA LEU A 388 0.51 -19.56 -7.25
C LEU A 388 0.89 -20.25 -8.57
N ALA A 389 -0.09 -20.48 -9.45
CA ALA A 389 0.15 -21.05 -10.78
C ALA A 389 1.05 -20.13 -11.63
N CYS A 390 0.80 -18.81 -11.62
CA CYS A 390 1.65 -17.81 -12.28
C CYS A 390 3.08 -17.84 -11.73
N LEU A 391 3.23 -17.95 -10.41
CA LEU A 391 4.54 -18.05 -9.76
C LEU A 391 5.31 -19.30 -10.24
N PHE A 392 4.68 -20.47 -10.20
CA PHE A 392 5.32 -21.70 -10.63
C PHE A 392 5.68 -21.68 -12.11
N TRP A 393 4.77 -21.18 -12.95
CA TRP A 393 5.04 -21.06 -14.39
C TRP A 393 6.22 -20.15 -14.68
N GLY A 394 6.24 -18.94 -14.08
CA GLY A 394 7.31 -17.97 -14.29
C GLY A 394 8.65 -18.38 -13.70
N THR A 395 8.65 -19.17 -12.62
CA THR A 395 9.87 -19.60 -11.92
C THR A 395 10.28 -21.06 -12.21
N LYS A 396 9.72 -21.72 -13.24
CA LYS A 396 9.99 -23.12 -13.57
C LYS A 396 11.47 -23.44 -13.79
N LYS A 397 12.21 -22.51 -14.42
CA LYS A 397 13.65 -22.61 -14.71
C LYS A 397 14.50 -21.60 -13.91
N TRP A 398 13.95 -21.08 -12.81
CA TRP A 398 14.68 -20.14 -11.98
C TRP A 398 15.30 -20.85 -10.78
N HIS A 399 16.60 -20.65 -10.60
CA HIS A 399 17.35 -21.06 -9.42
C HIS A 399 17.90 -19.80 -8.76
N PRO A 400 17.82 -19.66 -7.42
CA PRO A 400 18.49 -18.59 -6.71
C PRO A 400 19.97 -18.58 -7.11
N GLN A 401 20.50 -17.42 -7.48
CA GLN A 401 21.95 -17.29 -7.59
C GLN A 401 22.49 -17.45 -6.16
N GLN A 402 23.16 -18.57 -5.89
CA GLN A 402 24.04 -18.65 -4.74
C GLN A 402 25.03 -17.48 -4.92
N GLN A 403 24.92 -16.45 -4.07
CA GLN A 403 26.02 -15.53 -3.87
C GLN A 403 27.20 -16.44 -3.44
N SER A 404 28.11 -16.68 -4.33
CA SER A 404 29.41 -17.21 -3.97
C SER A 404 29.98 -16.19 -2.97
N LEU A 405 29.94 -16.56 -1.70
CA LEU A 405 30.72 -15.98 -0.63
C LEU A 405 32.20 -16.33 -0.93
N ASP A 406 32.70 -15.83 -2.02
CA ASP A 406 34.12 -15.68 -2.28
C ASP A 406 34.57 -14.42 -1.56
N HIS A 407 34.52 -14.46 -0.23
CA HIS A 407 35.38 -13.64 0.57
C HIS A 407 36.79 -14.22 0.39
N GLY A 408 37.50 -13.58 -0.53
CA GLY A 408 38.85 -13.87 -0.87
C GLY A 408 39.71 -14.20 0.35
N LYS A 409 40.20 -15.41 0.33
CA LYS A 409 41.55 -15.66 0.77
C LYS A 409 42.47 -15.02 -0.27
N LYS A 410 42.95 -13.83 0.05
CA LYS A 410 44.28 -13.34 -0.27
C LYS A 410 44.63 -12.21 0.70
#